data_d5228d5b556b83d1bd502b5df551b24a
#
_entry.id   d5228d5b556b83d1bd502b5df551b24a
#
_cell.length_a   1.000
_cell.length_b   1.000
_cell.length_c   1.000
_cell.angle_alpha   90.00
_cell.angle_beta   90.00
_cell.angle_gamma   90.00
#
_symmetry.space_group_name_H-M   'P 1'
#
loop_
_entity.id
_entity.type
_entity.pdbx_description
1 polymer ?
#
loop_
_entity_poly.entity_id
_entity_poly.type
_entity_poly.pdbx_seq_one_letter_code
_entity_poly.pdbx_strand_id
1 'polypeptide(L)'
;MREYIICENLVKRFGRKTVVKDVNMFIEKGEVVGLLGPNGAGKTTIFNMILGIVVPTSGRIFLNGMDITNFPVYKRARMGITYLQQETSVFNGITVWENLELVLSFFEKDRSRREMIIEKLLKDFGIYELKDQLAGDLSGGEKRRLELARMMTLNPSFLLLDEPFVGIDPKTVKDIQRMVLELKKKGLGIIITDHNVNELVEVVDRLYIIHKGSIIAEGPPERALTDKKVREVFLGV
;
A
#
# COMPACT_ATOMS: atom_id res chain seq x y z
N MET A 1 -2.96 21.69 -6.88
CA MET A 1 -3.83 20.74 -7.61
C MET A 1 -3.95 19.48 -6.74
N ARG A 2 -5.13 18.86 -6.72
CA ARG A 2 -5.28 17.57 -6.01
C ARG A 2 -4.56 16.48 -6.81
N GLU A 3 -3.76 15.67 -6.14
CA GLU A 3 -3.10 14.52 -6.75
C GLU A 3 -3.97 13.28 -6.56
N TYR A 4 -4.09 12.44 -7.60
CA TYR A 4 -4.98 11.29 -7.58
C TYR A 4 -4.53 10.15 -8.50
N ILE A 5 -4.97 8.94 -8.18
CA ILE A 5 -4.93 7.77 -9.07
C ILE A 5 -6.35 7.43 -9.50
N ILE A 6 -6.56 7.20 -10.80
CA ILE A 6 -7.81 6.69 -11.36
C ILE A 6 -7.54 5.36 -12.04
N CYS A 7 -8.39 4.38 -11.74
CA CYS A 7 -8.49 3.13 -12.48
C CYS A 7 -9.83 3.13 -13.21
N GLU A 8 -9.79 2.99 -14.54
CA GLU A 8 -10.98 3.02 -15.40
C GLU A 8 -11.16 1.69 -16.12
N ASN A 9 -12.31 1.03 -15.89
CA ASN A 9 -12.78 -0.18 -16.56
C ASN A 9 -11.69 -1.28 -16.59
N LEU A 10 -10.97 -1.46 -15.47
CA LEU A 10 -9.86 -2.41 -15.41
C LEU A 10 -10.35 -3.85 -15.57
N VAL A 11 -9.78 -4.54 -16.53
CA VAL A 11 -9.98 -5.97 -16.74
C VAL A 11 -8.63 -6.67 -16.77
N LYS A 12 -8.54 -7.81 -16.07
CA LYS A 12 -7.37 -8.70 -16.18
C LYS A 12 -7.79 -10.14 -16.39
N ARG A 13 -7.24 -10.73 -17.46
CA ARG A 13 -7.39 -12.15 -17.80
C ARG A 13 -6.04 -12.84 -17.74
N PHE A 14 -6.00 -14.02 -17.15
CA PHE A 14 -4.89 -14.95 -17.22
C PHE A 14 -5.34 -16.21 -17.93
N GLY A 15 -4.87 -16.40 -19.16
CA GLY A 15 -5.38 -17.46 -20.03
C GLY A 15 -6.90 -17.33 -20.23
N ARG A 16 -7.66 -18.36 -19.78
CA ARG A 16 -9.15 -18.38 -19.88
C ARG A 16 -9.84 -17.75 -18.69
N LYS A 17 -9.13 -17.47 -17.59
CA LYS A 17 -9.73 -16.96 -16.33
C LYS A 17 -9.69 -15.44 -16.31
N THR A 18 -10.85 -14.78 -16.21
CA THR A 18 -10.94 -13.36 -15.91
C THR A 18 -10.91 -13.16 -14.40
N VAL A 19 -9.87 -12.51 -13.88
CA VAL A 19 -9.62 -12.31 -12.45
C VAL A 19 -10.15 -10.95 -11.99
N VAL A 20 -10.02 -9.91 -12.83
CA VAL A 20 -10.56 -8.57 -12.56
C VAL A 20 -11.52 -8.23 -13.70
N LYS A 21 -12.71 -7.71 -13.35
CA LYS A 21 -13.84 -7.53 -14.25
C LYS A 21 -14.40 -6.13 -14.09
N ASP A 22 -14.05 -5.23 -15.00
CA ASP A 22 -14.58 -3.88 -15.08
C ASP A 22 -14.49 -3.10 -13.76
N VAL A 23 -13.29 -3.04 -13.19
CA VAL A 23 -13.05 -2.35 -11.91
C VAL A 23 -12.76 -0.88 -12.16
N ASN A 24 -13.52 -0.03 -11.47
CA ASN A 24 -13.33 1.41 -11.44
C ASN A 24 -12.96 1.82 -10.01
N MET A 25 -11.88 2.59 -9.83
CA MET A 25 -11.41 3.07 -8.53
C MET A 25 -10.83 4.48 -8.67
N PHE A 26 -11.03 5.27 -7.64
CA PHE A 26 -10.45 6.59 -7.50
C PHE A 26 -9.77 6.69 -6.13
N ILE A 27 -8.55 7.20 -6.09
CA ILE A 27 -7.80 7.39 -4.86
C ILE A 27 -7.21 8.80 -4.87
N GLU A 28 -7.50 9.58 -3.84
CA GLU A 28 -7.01 10.94 -3.69
C GLU A 28 -5.87 10.99 -2.66
N LYS A 29 -4.95 11.91 -2.85
CA LYS A 29 -3.90 12.20 -1.87
C LYS A 29 -4.52 12.73 -0.57
N GLY A 30 -4.05 12.24 0.57
CA GLY A 30 -4.60 12.60 1.88
C GLY A 30 -5.80 11.77 2.31
N GLU A 31 -6.18 10.71 1.55
CA GLU A 31 -7.16 9.70 2.00
C GLU A 31 -6.53 8.32 2.18
N VAL A 32 -7.17 7.50 2.99
CA VAL A 32 -6.90 6.06 3.10
C VAL A 32 -8.07 5.29 2.49
N VAL A 33 -7.80 4.55 1.42
CA VAL A 33 -8.78 3.72 0.73
C VAL A 33 -8.51 2.26 1.03
N GLY A 34 -9.51 1.55 1.54
CA GLY A 34 -9.46 0.11 1.74
C GLY A 34 -9.98 -0.67 0.52
N LEU A 35 -9.30 -1.73 0.14
CA LEU A 35 -9.79 -2.71 -0.82
C LEU A 35 -10.02 -4.04 -0.10
N LEU A 36 -11.25 -4.26 0.34
CA LEU A 36 -11.68 -5.41 1.11
C LEU A 36 -12.24 -6.51 0.22
N GLY A 37 -11.94 -7.76 0.51
CA GLY A 37 -12.51 -8.90 -0.20
C GLY A 37 -11.88 -10.22 0.21
N PRO A 38 -12.56 -11.36 -0.04
CA PRO A 38 -12.02 -12.67 0.28
C PRO A 38 -10.77 -12.99 -0.54
N ASN A 39 -10.04 -14.04 -0.11
CA ASN A 39 -8.88 -14.51 -0.84
C ASN A 39 -9.27 -14.93 -2.27
N GLY A 40 -8.44 -14.55 -3.25
CA GLY A 40 -8.72 -14.80 -4.65
C GLY A 40 -9.76 -13.88 -5.30
N ALA A 41 -10.27 -12.85 -4.59
CA ALA A 41 -11.22 -11.89 -5.16
C ALA A 41 -10.63 -10.97 -6.23
N GLY A 42 -9.29 -10.83 -6.30
CA GLY A 42 -8.59 -9.99 -7.27
C GLY A 42 -7.83 -8.80 -6.69
N LYS A 43 -7.77 -8.64 -5.35
CA LYS A 43 -7.10 -7.51 -4.66
C LYS A 43 -5.65 -7.32 -5.11
N THR A 44 -4.81 -8.34 -4.92
CA THR A 44 -3.38 -8.30 -5.31
C THR A 44 -3.19 -8.09 -6.81
N THR A 45 -4.13 -8.58 -7.65
CA THR A 45 -4.07 -8.34 -9.11
C THR A 45 -4.31 -6.86 -9.42
N ILE A 46 -5.26 -6.20 -8.74
CA ILE A 46 -5.51 -4.76 -8.89
C ILE A 46 -4.28 -3.98 -8.42
N PHE A 47 -3.71 -4.32 -7.27
CA PHE A 47 -2.46 -3.70 -6.79
C PHE A 47 -1.34 -3.84 -7.81
N ASN A 48 -1.11 -5.05 -8.33
CA ASN A 48 -0.07 -5.29 -9.32
C ASN A 48 -0.32 -4.53 -10.63
N MET A 49 -1.57 -4.26 -10.99
CA MET A 49 -1.88 -3.38 -12.13
C MET A 49 -1.56 -1.92 -11.81
N ILE A 50 -1.91 -1.40 -10.62
CA ILE A 50 -1.58 -0.03 -10.20
C ILE A 50 -0.08 0.17 -10.09
N LEU A 51 0.67 -0.84 -9.65
CA LEU A 51 2.14 -0.81 -9.55
C LEU A 51 2.85 -0.93 -10.91
N GLY A 52 2.17 -1.46 -11.94
CA GLY A 52 2.80 -1.75 -13.24
C GLY A 52 3.58 -3.06 -13.29
N ILE A 53 3.39 -3.95 -12.31
CA ILE A 53 3.91 -5.35 -12.32
C ILE A 53 3.11 -6.16 -13.35
N VAL A 54 1.82 -5.89 -13.45
CA VAL A 54 0.90 -6.55 -14.37
C VAL A 54 0.22 -5.50 -15.24
N VAL A 55 0.29 -5.65 -16.57
CA VAL A 55 -0.46 -4.79 -17.48
C VAL A 55 -1.91 -5.29 -17.54
N PRO A 56 -2.94 -4.42 -17.43
CA PRO A 56 -4.33 -4.79 -17.60
C PRO A 56 -4.59 -5.34 -19.01
N THR A 57 -5.56 -6.22 -19.17
CA THR A 57 -6.00 -6.72 -20.47
C THR A 57 -6.79 -5.65 -21.22
N SER A 58 -7.57 -4.85 -20.49
CA SER A 58 -8.25 -3.63 -20.96
C SER A 58 -8.47 -2.69 -19.80
N GLY A 59 -8.88 -1.46 -20.08
CA GLY A 59 -8.99 -0.37 -19.12
C GLY A 59 -7.72 0.45 -19.04
N ARG A 60 -7.72 1.49 -18.21
CA ARG A 60 -6.61 2.45 -18.08
C ARG A 60 -6.37 2.82 -16.63
N ILE A 61 -5.13 3.25 -16.36
CA ILE A 61 -4.71 3.76 -15.06
C ILE A 61 -4.08 5.13 -15.28
N PHE A 62 -4.57 6.12 -14.54
CA PHE A 62 -4.08 7.49 -14.63
C PHE A 62 -3.49 7.93 -13.28
N LEU A 63 -2.42 8.68 -13.35
CA LEU A 63 -1.86 9.44 -12.22
C LEU A 63 -1.90 10.92 -12.60
N ASN A 64 -2.68 11.71 -11.85
CA ASN A 64 -2.83 13.15 -12.09
C ASN A 64 -3.20 13.50 -13.55
N GLY A 65 -4.08 12.69 -14.17
CA GLY A 65 -4.51 12.83 -15.56
C GLY A 65 -3.55 12.25 -16.61
N MET A 66 -2.35 11.81 -16.23
CA MET A 66 -1.41 11.15 -17.13
C MET A 66 -1.71 9.65 -17.19
N ASP A 67 -1.88 9.11 -18.39
CA ASP A 67 -2.01 7.66 -18.60
C ASP A 67 -0.69 6.95 -18.29
N ILE A 68 -0.69 6.14 -17.23
CA ILE A 68 0.46 5.35 -16.78
C ILE A 68 0.28 3.85 -17.04
N THR A 69 -0.77 3.44 -17.76
CA THR A 69 -1.18 2.03 -17.93
C THR A 69 -0.03 1.12 -18.33
N ASN A 70 0.81 1.58 -19.26
CA ASN A 70 1.96 0.80 -19.76
C ASN A 70 3.31 1.18 -19.12
N PHE A 71 3.31 2.02 -18.08
CA PHE A 71 4.57 2.37 -17.43
C PHE A 71 5.06 1.24 -16.52
N PRO A 72 6.35 0.89 -16.60
CA PRO A 72 6.94 -0.12 -15.74
C PRO A 72 7.05 0.36 -14.29
N VAL A 73 7.20 -0.59 -13.37
CA VAL A 73 7.26 -0.36 -11.91
C VAL A 73 8.21 0.77 -11.52
N TYR A 74 9.47 0.74 -12.03
CA TYR A 74 10.47 1.74 -11.66
C TYR A 74 10.08 3.17 -12.04
N LYS A 75 9.35 3.32 -13.17
CA LYS A 75 8.89 4.64 -13.62
C LYS A 75 7.78 5.15 -12.71
N ARG A 76 6.83 4.28 -12.32
CA ARG A 76 5.76 4.63 -11.38
C ARG A 76 6.31 4.92 -9.97
N ALA A 77 7.32 4.20 -9.52
CA ALA A 77 8.01 4.47 -8.26
C ALA A 77 8.65 5.87 -8.25
N ARG A 78 9.31 6.28 -9.35
CA ARG A 78 9.84 7.64 -9.52
C ARG A 78 8.77 8.72 -9.61
N MET A 79 7.55 8.35 -9.97
CA MET A 79 6.38 9.23 -9.97
C MET A 79 5.66 9.27 -8.62
N GLY A 80 6.20 8.62 -7.59
CA GLY A 80 5.70 8.66 -6.24
C GLY A 80 4.70 7.57 -5.86
N ILE A 81 4.63 6.44 -6.60
CA ILE A 81 3.82 5.28 -6.21
C ILE A 81 4.74 4.23 -5.62
N THR A 82 4.61 3.93 -4.32
CA THR A 82 5.41 2.92 -3.62
C THR A 82 4.54 1.80 -3.06
N TYR A 83 5.16 0.68 -2.76
CA TYR A 83 4.47 -0.56 -2.41
C TYR A 83 5.12 -1.30 -1.25
N LEU A 84 4.32 -1.65 -0.27
CA LEU A 84 4.67 -2.55 0.81
C LEU A 84 3.98 -3.89 0.58
N GLN A 85 4.75 -4.88 0.22
CA GLN A 85 4.25 -6.24 -0.03
C GLN A 85 3.94 -6.99 1.28
N GLN A 86 3.15 -8.07 1.17
CA GLN A 86 2.77 -8.90 2.30
C GLN A 86 3.98 -9.57 2.96
N GLU A 87 4.90 -10.11 2.15
CA GLU A 87 6.12 -10.73 2.65
C GLU A 87 7.17 -9.69 3.03
N THR A 88 7.92 -9.97 4.10
CA THR A 88 8.99 -9.09 4.58
C THR A 88 10.10 -8.95 3.55
N SER A 89 10.46 -7.71 3.24
CA SER A 89 11.42 -7.34 2.20
C SER A 89 12.68 -6.65 2.71
N VAL A 90 12.96 -6.69 4.01
CA VAL A 90 14.18 -6.10 4.58
C VAL A 90 15.43 -6.84 4.11
N PHE A 91 16.52 -6.11 3.96
CA PHE A 91 17.84 -6.70 3.68
C PHE A 91 18.44 -7.20 5.01
N ASN A 92 18.24 -8.49 5.31
CA ASN A 92 18.57 -9.08 6.60
C ASN A 92 20.07 -9.01 6.98
N GLY A 93 20.97 -9.03 5.98
CA GLY A 93 22.43 -9.07 6.19
C GLY A 93 23.10 -7.69 6.39
N ILE A 94 22.33 -6.63 6.42
CA ILE A 94 22.83 -5.27 6.67
C ILE A 94 22.04 -4.61 7.80
N THR A 95 22.58 -3.52 8.35
CA THR A 95 21.97 -2.81 9.47
C THR A 95 20.67 -2.10 9.08
N VAL A 96 19.93 -1.67 10.10
CA VAL A 96 18.73 -0.82 9.93
C VAL A 96 19.08 0.46 9.17
N TRP A 97 20.19 1.10 9.52
CA TRP A 97 20.69 2.30 8.82
C TRP A 97 20.99 2.01 7.36
N GLU A 98 21.77 0.96 7.09
CA GLU A 98 22.19 0.59 5.75
C GLU A 98 21.01 0.20 4.84
N ASN A 99 19.91 -0.33 5.40
CA ASN A 99 18.68 -0.60 4.66
C ASN A 99 18.08 0.65 4.01
N LEU A 100 18.15 1.82 4.69
CA LEU A 100 17.70 3.09 4.14
C LEU A 100 18.78 3.71 3.23
N GLU A 101 20.05 3.69 3.65
CA GLU A 101 21.17 4.24 2.91
C GLU A 101 21.31 3.62 1.53
N LEU A 102 21.16 2.29 1.43
CA LEU A 102 21.23 1.57 0.17
C LEU A 102 20.23 2.13 -0.85
N VAL A 103 18.98 2.31 -0.45
CA VAL A 103 17.94 2.83 -1.36
C VAL A 103 18.18 4.30 -1.68
N LEU A 104 18.45 5.10 -0.64
CA LEU A 104 18.58 6.55 -0.78
C LEU A 104 19.77 6.95 -1.64
N SER A 105 20.87 6.17 -1.63
CA SER A 105 22.09 6.43 -2.41
C SER A 105 21.86 6.48 -3.94
N PHE A 106 20.79 5.87 -4.43
CA PHE A 106 20.40 5.92 -5.86
C PHE A 106 19.72 7.25 -6.24
N PHE A 107 19.18 7.99 -5.27
CA PHE A 107 18.35 9.17 -5.53
C PHE A 107 18.98 10.47 -4.99
N GLU A 108 19.72 10.41 -3.89
CA GLU A 108 20.40 11.56 -3.29
C GLU A 108 21.93 11.36 -3.31
N LYS A 109 22.64 12.30 -3.94
CA LYS A 109 24.09 12.24 -4.08
C LYS A 109 24.83 12.78 -2.87
N ASP A 110 24.24 13.76 -2.18
CA ASP A 110 24.83 14.40 -1.01
C ASP A 110 24.72 13.47 0.21
N ARG A 111 25.89 13.07 0.73
CA ARG A 111 25.99 12.19 1.88
C ARG A 111 25.34 12.81 3.14
N SER A 112 25.61 14.08 3.41
CA SER A 112 25.08 14.75 4.60
C SER A 112 23.55 14.84 4.55
N ARG A 113 22.97 15.05 3.36
CA ARG A 113 21.51 15.00 3.18
C ARG A 113 20.95 13.61 3.41
N ARG A 114 21.61 12.56 2.91
CA ARG A 114 21.18 11.18 3.17
C ARG A 114 21.15 10.89 4.66
N GLU A 115 22.23 11.23 5.39
CA GLU A 115 22.33 11.03 6.83
C GLU A 115 21.18 11.73 7.58
N MET A 116 20.88 12.99 7.25
CA MET A 116 19.76 13.74 7.84
C MET A 116 18.39 13.07 7.54
N ILE A 117 18.18 12.61 6.30
CA ILE A 117 16.92 11.97 5.92
C ILE A 117 16.76 10.65 6.65
N ILE A 118 17.81 9.82 6.71
CA ILE A 118 17.78 8.53 7.40
C ILE A 118 17.51 8.72 8.89
N GLU A 119 18.25 9.61 9.54
CA GLU A 119 18.06 9.90 10.96
C GLU A 119 16.62 10.32 11.27
N LYS A 120 16.07 11.24 10.46
CA LYS A 120 14.69 11.69 10.60
C LYS A 120 13.70 10.53 10.42
N LEU A 121 13.86 9.73 9.37
CA LEU A 121 12.95 8.60 9.12
C LEU A 121 13.01 7.57 10.24
N LEU A 122 14.20 7.19 10.70
CA LEU A 122 14.34 6.23 11.78
C LEU A 122 13.70 6.73 13.08
N LYS A 123 13.81 8.05 13.38
CA LYS A 123 13.11 8.69 14.51
C LYS A 123 11.60 8.71 14.30
N ASP A 124 11.11 9.14 13.12
CA ASP A 124 9.69 9.19 12.77
C ASP A 124 9.01 7.81 12.92
N PHE A 125 9.74 6.73 12.60
CA PHE A 125 9.24 5.36 12.71
C PHE A 125 9.61 4.64 14.02
N GLY A 126 10.28 5.34 14.98
CA GLY A 126 10.58 4.83 16.32
C GLY A 126 11.53 3.63 16.34
N ILE A 127 12.50 3.60 15.42
CA ILE A 127 13.54 2.56 15.30
C ILE A 127 14.96 3.12 15.24
N TYR A 128 15.15 4.38 15.64
CA TYR A 128 16.46 5.03 15.61
C TYR A 128 17.48 4.33 16.51
N GLU A 129 17.07 3.89 17.69
CA GLU A 129 17.94 3.19 18.65
C GLU A 129 18.44 1.83 18.14
N LEU A 130 17.80 1.30 17.08
CA LEU A 130 18.14 0.03 16.45
C LEU A 130 19.02 0.20 15.21
N LYS A 131 19.46 1.43 14.90
CA LYS A 131 20.11 1.80 13.64
C LYS A 131 21.32 0.93 13.28
N ASP A 132 22.08 0.50 14.28
CA ASP A 132 23.32 -0.27 14.12
C ASP A 132 23.09 -1.80 14.22
N GLN A 133 21.85 -2.25 14.49
CA GLN A 133 21.51 -3.68 14.52
C GLN A 133 21.30 -4.21 13.10
N LEU A 134 21.63 -5.49 12.90
CA LEU A 134 21.26 -6.20 11.66
C LEU A 134 19.74 -6.28 11.53
N ALA A 135 19.22 -6.00 10.35
CA ALA A 135 17.78 -6.06 10.12
C ALA A 135 17.20 -7.47 10.26
N GLY A 136 18.05 -8.50 10.11
CA GLY A 136 17.69 -9.89 10.36
C GLY A 136 17.25 -10.18 11.80
N ASP A 137 17.82 -9.46 12.78
CA ASP A 137 17.62 -9.66 14.21
C ASP A 137 16.40 -8.90 14.76
N LEU A 138 15.75 -8.08 13.94
CA LEU A 138 14.57 -7.32 14.32
C LEU A 138 13.35 -8.23 14.49
N SER A 139 12.48 -7.87 15.44
CA SER A 139 11.13 -8.43 15.54
C SER A 139 10.29 -8.12 14.30
N GLY A 140 9.20 -8.86 14.09
CA GLY A 140 8.30 -8.63 12.94
C GLY A 140 7.76 -7.20 12.86
N GLY A 141 7.42 -6.61 14.01
CA GLY A 141 6.95 -5.22 14.07
C GLY A 141 8.03 -4.19 13.75
N GLU A 142 9.26 -4.40 14.21
CA GLU A 142 10.39 -3.54 13.88
C GLU A 142 10.78 -3.66 12.41
N LYS A 143 10.74 -4.88 11.84
CA LYS A 143 10.91 -5.08 10.39
C LYS A 143 9.87 -4.30 9.59
N ARG A 144 8.60 -4.33 10.02
CA ARG A 144 7.53 -3.59 9.35
C ARG A 144 7.73 -2.08 9.39
N ARG A 145 8.20 -1.56 10.54
CA ARG A 145 8.57 -0.14 10.69
C ARG A 145 9.75 0.23 9.78
N LEU A 146 10.75 -0.64 9.68
CA LEU A 146 11.90 -0.45 8.79
C LEU A 146 11.49 -0.43 7.32
N GLU A 147 10.59 -1.32 6.90
CA GLU A 147 10.05 -1.35 5.54
C GLU A 147 9.32 -0.04 5.20
N LEU A 148 8.44 0.42 6.09
CA LEU A 148 7.74 1.69 5.91
C LEU A 148 8.72 2.87 5.84
N ALA A 149 9.71 2.94 6.75
CA ALA A 149 10.74 3.97 6.73
C ALA A 149 11.53 3.96 5.41
N ARG A 150 11.90 2.76 4.91
CA ARG A 150 12.61 2.60 3.64
C ARG A 150 11.78 3.08 2.44
N MET A 151 10.48 2.84 2.43
CA MET A 151 9.60 3.34 1.37
C MET A 151 9.52 4.87 1.37
N MET A 152 9.54 5.47 2.55
CA MET A 152 9.49 6.93 2.69
C MET A 152 10.77 7.63 2.19
N THR A 153 11.89 6.90 1.98
CA THR A 153 13.09 7.47 1.34
C THR A 153 12.81 7.97 -0.08
N LEU A 154 11.81 7.41 -0.75
CA LEU A 154 11.39 7.80 -2.11
C LEU A 154 10.46 9.02 -2.14
N ASN A 155 10.11 9.58 -0.97
CA ASN A 155 9.15 10.68 -0.83
C ASN A 155 7.86 10.46 -1.64
N PRO A 156 7.13 9.37 -1.39
CA PRO A 156 5.97 8.98 -2.20
C PRO A 156 4.79 9.94 -2.04
N SER A 157 3.95 10.04 -3.09
CA SER A 157 2.61 10.62 -3.02
C SER A 157 1.55 9.57 -2.69
N PHE A 158 1.78 8.32 -3.14
CA PHE A 158 0.87 7.20 -2.93
C PHE A 158 1.60 5.98 -2.38
N LEU A 159 0.98 5.34 -1.40
CA LEU A 159 1.49 4.17 -0.72
C LEU A 159 0.47 3.02 -0.82
N LEU A 160 0.88 1.89 -1.40
CA LEU A 160 0.09 0.68 -1.48
C LEU A 160 0.56 -0.30 -0.40
N LEU A 161 -0.34 -0.73 0.47
CA LEU A 161 -0.07 -1.67 1.57
C LEU A 161 -0.86 -2.96 1.34
N ASP A 162 -0.18 -4.05 1.04
CA ASP A 162 -0.82 -5.35 0.81
C ASP A 162 -0.83 -6.16 2.12
N GLU A 163 -2.02 -6.35 2.69
CA GLU A 163 -2.27 -7.07 3.94
C GLU A 163 -1.28 -6.69 5.08
N PRO A 164 -1.16 -5.39 5.45
CA PRO A 164 -0.12 -4.91 6.35
C PRO A 164 -0.28 -5.41 7.79
N PHE A 165 -1.45 -5.93 8.16
CA PHE A 165 -1.78 -6.36 9.52
C PHE A 165 -1.65 -7.88 9.73
N VAL A 166 -1.44 -8.64 8.66
CA VAL A 166 -1.41 -10.12 8.72
C VAL A 166 -0.17 -10.64 9.42
N GLY A 167 -0.38 -11.58 10.35
CA GLY A 167 0.72 -12.31 11.01
C GLY A 167 1.49 -11.52 12.07
N ILE A 168 0.95 -10.39 12.53
CA ILE A 168 1.55 -9.57 13.57
C ILE A 168 0.65 -9.51 14.83
N ASP A 169 1.27 -9.22 15.98
CA ASP A 169 0.54 -9.13 17.25
C ASP A 169 -0.37 -7.88 17.32
N PRO A 170 -1.43 -7.91 18.14
CA PRO A 170 -2.42 -6.83 18.21
C PRO A 170 -1.83 -5.46 18.61
N LYS A 171 -0.75 -5.44 19.39
CA LYS A 171 -0.08 -4.18 19.78
C LYS A 171 0.61 -3.56 18.57
N THR A 172 1.32 -4.38 17.81
CA THR A 172 1.99 -3.95 16.57
C THR A 172 0.98 -3.52 15.51
N VAL A 173 -0.18 -4.18 15.40
CA VAL A 173 -1.30 -3.72 14.53
C VAL A 173 -1.68 -2.28 14.87
N LYS A 174 -1.92 -1.97 16.16
CA LYS A 174 -2.27 -0.60 16.61
C LYS A 174 -1.17 0.42 16.29
N ASP A 175 0.09 0.02 16.37
CA ASP A 175 1.21 0.88 16.03
C ASP A 175 1.23 1.18 14.53
N ILE A 176 1.03 0.18 13.67
CA ILE A 176 0.97 0.37 12.21
C ILE A 176 -0.25 1.21 11.83
N GLN A 177 -1.42 0.98 12.45
CA GLN A 177 -2.60 1.80 12.23
C GLN A 177 -2.33 3.28 12.53
N ARG A 178 -1.65 3.59 13.65
CA ARG A 178 -1.23 4.97 13.99
C ARG A 178 -0.30 5.55 12.93
N MET A 179 0.69 4.78 12.46
CA MET A 179 1.60 5.24 11.41
C MET A 179 0.86 5.54 10.10
N VAL A 180 -0.08 4.70 9.69
CA VAL A 180 -0.92 4.94 8.50
C VAL A 180 -1.67 6.28 8.64
N LEU A 181 -2.29 6.54 9.79
CA LEU A 181 -3.00 7.80 10.05
C LEU A 181 -2.05 9.02 10.07
N GLU A 182 -0.83 8.87 10.58
CA GLU A 182 0.18 9.93 10.52
C GLU A 182 0.66 10.21 9.09
N LEU A 183 0.88 9.16 8.29
CA LEU A 183 1.24 9.30 6.88
C LEU A 183 0.11 9.98 6.08
N LYS A 184 -1.14 9.63 6.35
CA LYS A 184 -2.32 10.34 5.82
C LYS A 184 -2.29 11.83 6.19
N LYS A 185 -2.04 12.18 7.47
CA LYS A 185 -1.94 13.57 7.92
C LYS A 185 -0.79 14.33 7.22
N LYS A 186 0.29 13.64 6.85
CA LYS A 186 1.37 14.19 6.02
C LYS A 186 0.95 14.36 4.54
N GLY A 187 -0.28 13.99 4.18
CA GLY A 187 -0.87 14.17 2.86
C GLY A 187 -0.64 13.02 1.89
N LEU A 188 -0.23 11.83 2.33
CA LEU A 188 -0.13 10.68 1.43
C LEU A 188 -1.50 10.11 1.10
N GLY A 189 -1.71 9.71 -0.16
CA GLY A 189 -2.80 8.81 -0.56
C GLY A 189 -2.41 7.37 -0.25
N ILE A 190 -3.23 6.63 0.49
CA ILE A 190 -2.89 5.28 0.92
C ILE A 190 -3.95 4.30 0.46
N ILE A 191 -3.52 3.18 -0.12
CA ILE A 191 -4.41 2.08 -0.48
C ILE A 191 -4.01 0.87 0.35
N ILE A 192 -4.96 0.27 1.05
CA ILE A 192 -4.73 -0.90 1.89
C ILE A 192 -5.61 -2.05 1.42
N THR A 193 -5.01 -3.21 1.14
CA THR A 193 -5.78 -4.46 1.04
C THR A 193 -5.76 -5.16 2.38
N ASP A 194 -6.89 -5.73 2.77
CA ASP A 194 -6.94 -6.69 3.86
C ASP A 194 -8.16 -7.62 3.70
N HIS A 195 -8.17 -8.70 4.44
CA HIS A 195 -9.33 -9.58 4.59
C HIS A 195 -9.95 -9.45 6.00
N ASN A 196 -9.26 -8.79 6.94
CA ASN A 196 -9.75 -8.48 8.28
C ASN A 196 -10.46 -7.12 8.29
N VAL A 197 -11.79 -7.16 8.31
CA VAL A 197 -12.64 -5.96 8.31
C VAL A 197 -12.33 -5.06 9.51
N ASN A 198 -12.20 -5.64 10.73
CA ASN A 198 -12.09 -4.87 11.97
C ASN A 198 -10.81 -4.03 12.03
N GLU A 199 -9.71 -4.57 11.52
CA GLU A 199 -8.42 -3.85 11.51
C GLU A 199 -8.40 -2.75 10.45
N LEU A 200 -9.05 -3.02 9.31
CA LEU A 200 -9.07 -2.10 8.17
C LEU A 200 -9.95 -0.87 8.44
N VAL A 201 -11.14 -1.05 9.02
CA VAL A 201 -12.10 0.04 9.23
C VAL A 201 -11.61 1.13 10.20
N GLU A 202 -10.65 0.80 11.07
CA GLU A 202 -10.06 1.74 12.03
C GLU A 202 -9.22 2.85 11.35
N VAL A 203 -8.82 2.64 10.09
CA VAL A 203 -7.87 3.54 9.41
C VAL A 203 -8.36 4.10 8.08
N VAL A 204 -9.39 3.50 7.47
CA VAL A 204 -9.84 3.88 6.14
C VAL A 204 -10.94 4.94 6.17
N ASP A 205 -10.90 5.84 5.19
CA ASP A 205 -11.98 6.81 4.95
C ASP A 205 -13.06 6.24 4.06
N ARG A 206 -12.67 5.35 3.14
CA ARG A 206 -13.54 4.76 2.14
C ARG A 206 -13.12 3.34 1.82
N LEU A 207 -14.11 2.47 1.56
CA LEU A 207 -13.91 1.09 1.17
C LEU A 207 -14.38 0.86 -0.27
N TYR A 208 -13.61 0.07 -0.98
CA TYR A 208 -14.08 -0.72 -2.12
C TYR A 208 -14.16 -2.17 -1.69
N ILE A 209 -15.31 -2.80 -1.91
CA ILE A 209 -15.52 -4.21 -1.58
C ILE A 209 -15.56 -5.01 -2.87
N ILE A 210 -14.59 -5.91 -3.01
CA ILE A 210 -14.44 -6.74 -4.22
C ILE A 210 -14.86 -8.18 -3.97
N HIS A 211 -15.62 -8.74 -4.89
CA HIS A 211 -16.00 -10.15 -4.91
C HIS A 211 -15.92 -10.71 -6.33
N LYS A 212 -15.30 -11.88 -6.51
CA LYS A 212 -15.15 -12.58 -7.82
C LYS A 212 -14.70 -11.64 -8.96
N GLY A 213 -13.82 -10.70 -8.66
CA GLY A 213 -13.20 -9.79 -9.63
C GLY A 213 -13.97 -8.49 -9.89
N SER A 214 -15.11 -8.25 -9.27
CA SER A 214 -15.91 -7.02 -9.45
C SER A 214 -16.10 -6.29 -8.13
N ILE A 215 -16.14 -4.94 -8.18
CA ILE A 215 -16.54 -4.12 -7.03
C ILE A 215 -18.04 -4.31 -6.83
N ILE A 216 -18.44 -4.71 -5.63
CA ILE A 216 -19.86 -4.95 -5.26
C ILE A 216 -20.43 -3.85 -4.38
N ALA A 217 -19.58 -3.09 -3.68
CA ALA A 217 -19.96 -1.90 -2.91
C ALA A 217 -18.78 -0.94 -2.79
N GLU A 218 -19.08 0.36 -2.64
CA GLU A 218 -18.11 1.40 -2.29
C GLU A 218 -18.75 2.45 -1.38
N GLY A 219 -17.92 3.12 -0.59
CA GLY A 219 -18.32 4.22 0.27
C GLY A 219 -17.63 4.23 1.63
N PRO A 220 -18.03 5.12 2.55
CA PRO A 220 -17.57 5.08 3.92
C PRO A 220 -17.82 3.71 4.54
N PRO A 221 -16.95 3.25 5.49
CA PRO A 221 -17.03 1.89 6.05
C PRO A 221 -18.43 1.50 6.55
N GLU A 222 -19.10 2.39 7.30
CA GLU A 222 -20.43 2.13 7.88
C GLU A 222 -21.47 1.85 6.79
N ARG A 223 -21.38 2.54 5.66
CA ARG A 223 -22.31 2.37 4.53
C ARG A 223 -21.95 1.14 3.69
N ALA A 224 -20.68 0.98 3.35
CA ALA A 224 -20.25 -0.11 2.48
C ALA A 224 -20.49 -1.49 3.11
N LEU A 225 -20.28 -1.62 4.44
CA LEU A 225 -20.46 -2.89 5.16
C LEU A 225 -21.92 -3.23 5.44
N THR A 226 -22.85 -2.29 5.36
CA THR A 226 -24.28 -2.54 5.53
C THR A 226 -24.98 -2.92 4.23
N ASP A 227 -24.30 -2.84 3.10
CA ASP A 227 -24.85 -3.26 1.81
C ASP A 227 -25.28 -4.74 1.83
N LYS A 228 -26.47 -5.01 1.31
CA LYS A 228 -27.05 -6.37 1.31
C LYS A 228 -26.15 -7.40 0.64
N LYS A 229 -25.55 -7.05 -0.52
CA LYS A 229 -24.64 -7.96 -1.25
C LYS A 229 -23.38 -8.27 -0.45
N VAL A 230 -22.88 -7.29 0.32
CA VAL A 230 -21.70 -7.47 1.17
C VAL A 230 -22.03 -8.42 2.32
N ARG A 231 -23.17 -8.24 2.96
CA ARG A 231 -23.64 -9.14 4.04
C ARG A 231 -23.79 -10.57 3.57
N GLU A 232 -24.41 -10.79 2.39
CA GLU A 232 -24.52 -12.10 1.77
C GLU A 232 -23.16 -12.77 1.51
N VAL A 233 -22.16 -11.99 1.05
CA VAL A 233 -20.82 -12.50 0.71
C VAL A 233 -19.95 -12.78 1.94
N PHE A 234 -20.00 -11.92 2.98
CA PHE A 234 -19.11 -12.00 4.14
C PHE A 234 -19.74 -12.68 5.36
N LEU A 235 -21.07 -12.59 5.52
CA LEU A 235 -21.77 -13.12 6.68
C LEU A 235 -22.62 -14.35 6.35
N GLY A 236 -22.84 -14.63 5.06
CA GLY A 236 -23.65 -15.77 4.61
C GLY A 236 -25.15 -15.61 4.95
N VAL A 237 -25.64 -14.36 5.11
CA VAL A 237 -27.01 -14.05 5.53
C VAL A 237 -27.71 -13.24 4.46
#